data_072a6e8f2a5b911aa636cfa46477d9f8
#
_entry.id   072a6e8f2a5b911aa636cfa46477d9f8
#
_cell.length_a   1.000
_cell.length_b   1.000
_cell.length_c   1.000
_cell.angle_alpha   90.00
_cell.angle_beta   90.00
_cell.angle_gamma   90.00
#
_symmetry.space_group_name_H-M   'P 1'
#
loop_
_entity.id
_entity.type
_entity.pdbx_description
1 polymer ?
#
loop_
_entity_poly.entity_id
_entity_poly.type
_entity_poly.pdbx_seq_one_letter_code
_entity_poly.pdbx_strand_id
1 'polypeptide(L)'
;VGISLAKKRATLMFANPTKSNQDMVLQLVIEDVVVLQSGRLEPGNRVTALNLSDGVEKRLTAGGYNGKFVVLYYDRTSGEKAMVNTEIPVTVTVTA
;
A
#
# COMPACT_ATOMS: atom_id res chain seq x y z
N VAL A 1 -0.69 9.59 -4.49
CA VAL A 1 -0.06 9.19 -3.22
C VAL A 1 1.02 10.20 -2.86
N GLY A 2 0.97 10.71 -1.64
CA GLY A 2 1.98 11.61 -1.11
C GLY A 2 2.81 10.92 -0.03
N ILE A 3 4.13 11.10 -0.09
CA ILE A 3 5.05 10.59 0.93
C ILE A 3 5.79 11.75 1.54
N SER A 4 5.82 11.82 2.88
CA SER A 4 6.66 12.75 3.65
C SER A 4 7.83 11.96 4.23
N LEU A 5 9.04 12.29 3.79
CA LEU A 5 10.25 11.63 4.30
C LEU A 5 10.51 12.04 5.77
N ALA A 6 10.24 13.31 6.11
CA ALA A 6 10.43 13.78 7.48
C ALA A 6 9.52 13.06 8.47
N LYS A 7 8.28 12.79 8.07
CA LYS A 7 7.30 12.09 8.91
C LYS A 7 7.35 10.57 8.75
N LYS A 8 8.07 10.07 7.75
CA LYS A 8 8.14 8.64 7.41
C LYS A 8 6.76 8.04 7.19
N ARG A 9 5.90 8.78 6.50
CA ARG A 9 4.48 8.44 6.35
C ARG A 9 4.00 8.77 4.94
N ALA A 10 3.11 7.92 4.44
CA ALA A 10 2.40 8.14 3.18
C ALA A 10 0.94 8.50 3.43
N THR A 11 0.41 9.40 2.62
CA THR A 11 -1.01 9.72 2.55
C THR A 11 -1.57 9.12 1.26
N LEU A 12 -2.65 8.36 1.39
CA LEU A 12 -3.25 7.64 0.27
C LEU A 12 -4.73 7.39 0.55
N MET A 13 -5.42 6.77 -0.39
CA MET A 13 -6.79 6.32 -0.19
C MET A 13 -6.93 4.93 -0.80
N PHE A 14 -7.26 3.96 0.03
CA PHE A 14 -7.56 2.61 -0.43
C PHE A 14 -8.61 2.00 0.50
N ALA A 15 -9.59 1.32 -0.09
CA ALA A 15 -10.66 0.68 0.67
C ALA A 15 -10.92 -0.73 0.17
N ASN A 16 -11.22 -1.62 1.11
CA ASN A 16 -11.80 -2.92 0.79
C ASN A 16 -13.33 -2.74 0.85
N PRO A 17 -14.04 -2.90 -0.28
CA PRO A 17 -15.49 -2.65 -0.33
C PRO A 17 -16.26 -3.52 0.68
N THR A 18 -17.37 -3.00 1.18
CA THR A 18 -18.22 -3.73 2.13
C THR A 18 -18.77 -5.03 1.56
N LYS A 19 -18.93 -5.12 0.25
CA LYS A 19 -19.42 -6.31 -0.44
C LYS A 19 -18.34 -7.33 -0.78
N SER A 20 -17.08 -7.02 -0.47
CA SER A 20 -15.98 -7.95 -0.68
C SER A 20 -16.14 -9.18 0.21
N ASN A 21 -15.72 -10.32 -0.28
CA ASN A 21 -15.69 -11.57 0.50
C ASN A 21 -14.27 -12.01 0.87
N GLN A 22 -13.31 -11.12 0.71
CA GLN A 22 -11.90 -11.39 0.98
C GLN A 22 -11.31 -10.26 1.81
N ASP A 23 -10.31 -10.60 2.62
CA ASP A 23 -9.45 -9.59 3.24
C ASP A 23 -8.38 -9.17 2.24
N MET A 24 -7.90 -7.95 2.38
CA MET A 24 -6.89 -7.40 1.49
C MET A 24 -5.70 -6.88 2.29
N VAL A 25 -4.51 -6.98 1.69
CA VAL A 25 -3.30 -6.31 2.17
C VAL A 25 -2.81 -5.44 1.02
N LEU A 26 -2.53 -4.18 1.32
CA LEU A 26 -2.05 -3.21 0.34
C LEU A 26 -0.56 -3.02 0.48
N GLN A 27 0.15 -3.12 -0.63
CA GLN A 27 1.55 -2.74 -0.73
C GLN A 27 1.69 -1.58 -1.72
N LEU A 28 2.58 -0.66 -1.45
CA LEU A 28 3.04 0.32 -2.44
C LEU A 28 4.44 -0.07 -2.87
N VAL A 29 4.64 -0.24 -4.17
CA VAL A 29 5.92 -0.64 -4.75
C VAL A 29 6.45 0.49 -5.63
N ILE A 30 7.69 0.90 -5.39
CA ILE A 30 8.41 1.88 -6.22
C ILE A 30 9.74 1.24 -6.59
N GLU A 31 10.02 1.17 -7.90
CA GLU A 31 11.28 0.60 -8.41
C GLU A 31 11.57 -0.80 -7.83
N ASP A 32 10.54 -1.66 -7.85
CA ASP A 32 10.60 -3.04 -7.35
C ASP A 32 10.86 -3.16 -5.84
N VAL A 33 10.75 -2.08 -5.09
CA VAL A 33 10.88 -2.07 -3.64
C VAL A 33 9.54 -1.82 -3.00
N VAL A 34 9.14 -2.68 -2.05
CA VAL A 34 7.95 -2.46 -1.24
C VAL A 34 8.27 -1.38 -0.21
N VAL A 35 7.68 -0.19 -0.40
CA VAL A 35 7.98 0.96 0.46
C VAL A 35 7.05 1.06 1.66
N LEU A 36 5.88 0.42 1.58
CA LEU A 36 4.96 0.31 2.72
C LEU A 36 4.03 -0.88 2.51
N GLN A 37 3.44 -1.33 3.61
CA GLN A 37 2.47 -2.41 3.58
C GLN A 37 1.43 -2.17 4.68
N SER A 38 0.16 -2.35 4.33
CA SER A 38 -0.93 -2.27 5.31
C SER A 38 -1.01 -3.52 6.17
N GLY A 39 -1.74 -3.43 7.27
CA GLY A 39 -2.28 -4.61 7.92
C GLY A 39 -3.40 -5.21 7.07
N ARG A 40 -4.02 -6.27 7.57
CA ARG A 40 -5.13 -6.94 6.89
C ARG A 40 -6.38 -6.05 6.95
N LEU A 41 -6.91 -5.73 5.78
CA LEU A 41 -8.11 -4.90 5.64
C LEU A 41 -9.31 -5.80 5.41
N GLU A 42 -10.22 -5.83 6.37
CA GLU A 42 -11.48 -6.55 6.25
C GLU A 42 -12.45 -5.78 5.35
N PRO A 43 -13.47 -6.45 4.79
CA PRO A 43 -14.50 -5.75 4.01
C PRO A 43 -15.10 -4.57 4.79
N GLY A 44 -15.17 -3.41 4.14
CA GLY A 44 -15.63 -2.16 4.74
C GLY A 44 -14.53 -1.32 5.37
N ASN A 45 -13.33 -1.85 5.53
CA ASN A 45 -12.20 -1.09 6.08
C ASN A 45 -11.50 -0.30 4.99
N ARG A 46 -10.91 0.82 5.39
CA ARG A 46 -10.12 1.68 4.50
C ARG A 46 -8.87 2.16 5.20
N VAL A 47 -7.91 2.60 4.41
CA VAL A 47 -6.67 3.19 4.90
C VAL A 47 -6.43 4.51 4.18
N THR A 48 -6.05 5.53 4.95
CA THR A 48 -5.77 6.88 4.43
C THR A 48 -4.34 7.33 4.70
N ALA A 49 -3.64 6.66 5.60
CA ALA A 49 -2.24 6.93 5.91
C ALA A 49 -1.57 5.66 6.39
N LEU A 50 -0.32 5.48 5.99
CA LEU A 50 0.51 4.34 6.42
C LEU A 50 1.94 4.81 6.64
N ASN A 51 2.59 4.24 7.63
CA ASN A 51 4.00 4.49 7.85
C ASN A 51 4.84 3.75 6.79
N LEU A 52 5.97 4.36 6.42
CA LEU A 52 6.93 3.71 5.55
C LEU A 52 7.58 2.53 6.27
N SER A 53 7.96 1.52 5.49
CA SER A 53 8.79 0.42 6.01
C SER A 53 10.14 0.96 6.48
N ASP A 54 10.76 0.29 7.44
CA ASP A 54 12.00 0.75 8.05
C ASP A 54 13.10 0.98 7.01
N GLY A 55 13.74 2.14 7.08
CA GLY A 55 14.87 2.49 6.23
C GLY A 55 14.48 2.99 4.83
N VAL A 56 13.22 2.93 4.44
CA VAL A 56 12.78 3.36 3.11
C VAL A 56 13.01 4.85 2.90
N GLU A 57 12.85 5.67 3.94
CA GLU A 57 13.06 7.12 3.86
C GLU A 57 14.50 7.47 3.46
N LYS A 58 15.44 6.55 3.62
CA LYS A 58 16.83 6.74 3.22
C LYS A 58 17.08 6.37 1.75
N ARG A 59 16.11 5.72 1.11
CA ARG A 59 16.21 5.28 -0.28
C ARG A 59 15.48 6.19 -1.26
N LEU A 60 14.60 7.03 -0.75
CA LEU A 60 13.80 7.94 -1.55
C LEU A 60 14.33 9.37 -1.42
N THR A 61 14.22 10.12 -2.50
CA THR A 61 14.50 11.57 -2.52
C THR A 61 13.23 12.29 -2.91
N ALA A 62 13.16 13.59 -2.59
CA ALA A 62 12.02 14.42 -2.99
C ALA A 62 11.89 14.42 -4.52
N GLY A 63 10.67 14.30 -5.00
CA GLY A 63 10.37 14.28 -6.43
C GLY A 63 9.19 13.37 -6.74
N GLY A 64 8.96 13.17 -8.04
CA GLY A 64 7.90 12.30 -8.53
C GLY A 64 8.42 10.91 -8.89
N TYR A 65 7.61 9.91 -8.59
CA TYR A 65 7.91 8.52 -8.92
C TYR A 65 6.70 7.86 -9.55
N ASN A 66 6.94 6.93 -10.45
CA ASN A 66 5.93 5.99 -10.90
C ASN A 66 5.99 4.78 -9.98
N GLY A 67 4.86 4.47 -9.36
CA GLY A 67 4.75 3.32 -8.50
C GLY A 67 3.55 2.47 -8.87
N LYS A 68 3.27 1.48 -8.04
CA LYS A 68 2.05 0.68 -8.15
C LYS A 68 1.59 0.23 -6.79
N PHE A 69 0.27 0.16 -6.63
CA PHE A 69 -0.32 -0.61 -5.55
C PHE A 69 -0.35 -2.07 -5.97
N VAL A 70 0.04 -2.93 -5.05
CA VAL A 70 -0.15 -4.38 -5.19
C VAL A 70 -1.15 -4.78 -4.11
N VAL A 71 -2.27 -5.35 -4.53
CA VAL A 71 -3.32 -5.79 -3.61
C VAL A 71 -3.24 -7.31 -3.49
N LEU A 72 -3.02 -7.78 -2.28
CA LEU A 72 -2.98 -9.21 -1.95
C LEU A 72 -4.32 -9.59 -1.33
N TYR A 73 -4.86 -10.72 -1.75
CA TYR A 73 -6.18 -11.20 -1.29
C TYR A 73 -6.04 -12.42 -0.41
N TYR A 74 -6.83 -12.46 0.66
CA TYR A 74 -6.84 -13.56 1.61
C TYR A 74 -8.26 -14.05 1.84
N ASP A 75 -8.43 -15.37 1.89
CA ASP A 75 -9.71 -15.97 2.23
C ASP A 75 -10.04 -15.68 3.70
N ARG A 76 -11.26 -15.24 3.97
CA ARG A 76 -11.66 -14.85 5.33
C ARG A 76 -11.83 -16.04 6.26
N THR A 77 -12.11 -17.21 5.72
CA THR A 77 -12.33 -18.42 6.51
C THR A 77 -11.03 -19.18 6.74
N SER A 78 -10.30 -19.48 5.67
CA SER A 78 -9.07 -20.28 5.76
C SER A 78 -7.84 -19.44 6.08
N GLY A 79 -7.86 -18.15 5.76
CA GLY A 79 -6.69 -17.28 5.87
C GLY A 79 -5.68 -17.46 4.76
N GLU A 80 -5.97 -18.32 3.79
CA GLU A 80 -5.04 -18.59 2.70
C GLU A 80 -4.97 -17.43 1.72
N LYS A 81 -3.76 -17.14 1.27
CA LYS A 81 -3.52 -16.11 0.25
C LYS A 81 -3.95 -16.62 -1.11
N ALA A 82 -4.70 -15.80 -1.85
CA ALA A 82 -5.04 -16.09 -3.24
C ALA A 82 -3.78 -16.06 -4.11
N MET A 83 -3.80 -16.84 -5.18
CA MET A 83 -2.66 -16.93 -6.11
C MET A 83 -2.53 -15.72 -7.01
N VAL A 84 -3.60 -14.92 -7.17
CA VAL A 84 -3.64 -13.77 -8.06
C VAL A 84 -3.63 -12.49 -7.25
N ASN A 85 -2.78 -11.54 -7.67
CA ASN A 85 -2.73 -10.19 -7.09
C ASN A 85 -3.28 -9.20 -8.10
N THR A 86 -3.75 -8.05 -7.60
CA THR A 86 -4.11 -6.92 -8.45
C THR A 86 -2.99 -5.89 -8.37
N GLU A 87 -2.60 -5.33 -9.53
CA GLU A 87 -1.63 -4.25 -9.60
C GLU A 87 -2.29 -3.02 -10.20
N ILE A 88 -2.13 -1.88 -9.55
CA ILE A 88 -2.73 -0.61 -9.95
C ILE A 88 -1.63 0.44 -10.05
N PRO A 89 -1.32 0.94 -11.26
CA PRO A 89 -0.32 2.01 -11.41
C PRO A 89 -0.75 3.27 -10.68
N VAL A 90 0.19 3.90 -9.99
CA VAL A 90 -0.05 5.16 -9.27
C VAL A 90 1.13 6.10 -9.45
N THR A 91 0.86 7.40 -9.34
CA THR A 91 1.91 8.41 -9.27
C THR A 91 2.16 8.75 -7.81
N VAL A 92 3.43 8.83 -7.43
CA VAL A 92 3.84 9.10 -6.06
C VAL A 92 4.63 10.40 -6.03
N THR A 93 4.23 11.31 -5.15
CA THR A 93 4.96 12.57 -4.92
C THR A 93 5.64 12.47 -3.56
N VAL A 94 6.96 12.58 -3.56
CA VAL A 94 7.77 12.50 -2.34
C VAL A 94 8.24 13.88 -1.96
N THR A 95 8.00 14.26 -0.72
CA THR A 95 8.48 15.53 -0.15
C THR A 95 9.49 15.25 0.97
N ALA A 96 10.40 16.19 1.16
CA ALA A 96 11.43 16.08 2.18
C ALA A 96 10.87 16.11 3.61
#